data_624960414bd80c60e0dff95bed3ec404
#
_entry.id   624960414bd80c60e0dff95bed3ec404
#
_cell.length_a   1.000
_cell.length_b   1.000
_cell.length_c   1.000
_cell.angle_alpha   90.00
_cell.angle_beta   90.00
_cell.angle_gamma   90.00
#
_symmetry.space_group_name_H-M   'P 1'
#
loop_
_entity.id
_entity.type
_entity.pdbx_description
1 polymer ?
#
loop_
_entity_poly.entity_id
_entity_poly.type
_entity_poly.pdbx_seq_one_letter_code
_entity_poly.pdbx_strand_id
1 'polypeptide(L)'
;LAERQQYELAAMDIGNLFHDSIDLCFKKMKEQGGDWKTIGEDERKALVHTAVTEVTEEYGNTILKSSARNAYLARKVEKITDRTIWALAEQLKKGDFTPVGFEVSFSAADNLKAMKIALSEEEALHLRGRIDRMDLCEDEEHVYVKIIDYKSGGTSFDLTALYYGLQLQLVVYMDAAMEMEERRN
;
A
#
# COMPACT_ATOMS: atom_id res chain seq x y z
N LEU A 1 31.74 -3.99 -11.94
CA LEU A 1 30.49 -4.75 -11.68
C LEU A 1 30.62 -5.32 -10.29
N ALA A 2 30.00 -4.69 -9.27
CA ALA A 2 29.94 -5.26 -7.94
C ALA A 2 29.03 -6.49 -8.00
N GLU A 3 29.57 -7.66 -7.66
CA GLU A 3 28.78 -8.86 -7.45
C GLU A 3 27.75 -8.55 -6.36
N ARG A 4 26.47 -8.68 -6.71
CA ARG A 4 25.36 -8.61 -5.76
C ARG A 4 25.53 -9.77 -4.80
N GLN A 5 25.80 -9.50 -3.54
CA GLN A 5 25.87 -10.57 -2.53
C GLN A 5 24.50 -11.26 -2.50
N GLN A 6 24.45 -12.50 -2.98
CA GLN A 6 23.22 -13.30 -3.21
C GLN A 6 22.43 -13.60 -1.93
N TYR A 7 22.85 -13.10 -0.77
CA TYR A 7 22.33 -13.44 0.54
C TYR A 7 21.90 -12.24 1.40
N GLU A 8 21.92 -11.02 0.86
CA GLU A 8 21.45 -9.84 1.57
C GLU A 8 20.16 -9.28 0.94
N LEU A 9 19.12 -9.14 1.79
CA LEU A 9 17.93 -8.39 1.41
C LEU A 9 18.30 -6.91 1.17
N ALA A 10 18.00 -6.41 -0.02
CA ALA A 10 18.13 -4.99 -0.30
C ALA A 10 17.04 -4.19 0.46
N ALA A 11 17.28 -2.90 0.68
CA ALA A 11 16.29 -2.03 1.33
C ALA A 11 14.94 -2.00 0.59
N MET A 12 14.97 -2.18 -0.74
CA MET A 12 13.78 -2.26 -1.58
C MET A 12 12.99 -3.56 -1.32
N ASP A 13 13.65 -4.67 -1.00
CA ASP A 13 12.99 -5.93 -0.67
C ASP A 13 12.24 -5.83 0.67
N ILE A 14 12.75 -5.07 1.63
CA ILE A 14 12.09 -4.80 2.92
C ILE A 14 10.83 -3.96 2.72
N GLY A 15 10.88 -2.95 1.85
CA GLY A 15 9.72 -2.15 1.48
C GLY A 15 8.63 -3.01 0.85
N ASN A 16 8.98 -3.84 -0.12
CA ASN A 16 8.04 -4.74 -0.77
C ASN A 16 7.44 -5.75 0.22
N LEU A 17 8.25 -6.39 1.07
CA LEU A 17 7.78 -7.30 2.12
C LEU A 17 6.76 -6.62 3.06
N PHE A 18 7.00 -5.37 3.42
CA PHE A 18 6.10 -4.60 4.26
C PHE A 18 4.76 -4.33 3.57
N HIS A 19 4.77 -3.85 2.33
CA HIS A 19 3.56 -3.57 1.56
C HIS A 19 2.75 -4.85 1.30
N ASP A 20 3.39 -5.91 0.83
CA ASP A 20 2.74 -7.19 0.56
C ASP A 20 2.17 -7.82 1.84
N SER A 21 2.84 -7.63 2.99
CA SER A 21 2.33 -8.09 4.29
C SER A 21 1.07 -7.34 4.71
N ILE A 22 1.00 -6.03 4.49
CA ILE A 22 -0.20 -5.23 4.76
C ILE A 22 -1.34 -5.69 3.85
N ASP A 23 -1.10 -5.81 2.54
CA ASP A 23 -2.10 -6.26 1.57
C ASP A 23 -2.65 -7.64 1.95
N LEU A 24 -1.80 -8.58 2.32
CA LEU A 24 -2.22 -9.91 2.75
C LEU A 24 -3.02 -9.88 4.05
N CYS A 25 -2.68 -9.02 5.02
CA CYS A 25 -3.51 -8.80 6.22
C CYS A 25 -4.94 -8.40 5.85
N PHE A 26 -5.10 -7.49 4.88
CA PHE A 26 -6.40 -7.04 4.43
C PHE A 26 -7.19 -8.12 3.70
N LYS A 27 -6.56 -8.87 2.82
CA LYS A 27 -7.17 -9.99 2.12
C LYS A 27 -7.70 -11.02 3.12
N LYS A 28 -6.87 -11.44 4.07
CA LYS A 28 -7.27 -12.41 5.11
C LYS A 28 -8.40 -11.89 5.99
N MET A 29 -8.35 -10.63 6.42
CA MET A 29 -9.42 -10.02 7.20
C MET A 29 -10.74 -10.01 6.45
N LYS A 30 -10.71 -9.64 5.16
CA LYS A 30 -11.90 -9.67 4.30
C LYS A 30 -12.46 -11.08 4.10
N GLU A 31 -11.60 -12.07 3.87
CA GLU A 31 -11.97 -13.48 3.71
C GLU A 31 -12.61 -14.06 4.98
N GLN A 32 -12.14 -13.63 6.14
CA GLN A 32 -12.68 -14.04 7.44
C GLN A 32 -13.97 -13.30 7.84
N GLY A 33 -14.40 -12.31 7.04
CA GLY A 33 -15.53 -11.44 7.38
C GLY A 33 -15.29 -10.59 8.64
N GLY A 34 -14.03 -10.33 8.99
CA GLY A 34 -13.64 -9.56 10.16
C GLY A 34 -13.85 -8.06 9.97
N ASP A 35 -13.94 -7.35 11.08
CA ASP A 35 -14.10 -5.89 11.12
C ASP A 35 -12.89 -5.23 11.80
N TRP A 36 -12.23 -4.34 11.08
CA TRP A 36 -11.09 -3.57 11.56
C TRP A 36 -11.40 -2.70 12.78
N LYS A 37 -12.66 -2.30 12.97
CA LYS A 37 -13.07 -1.48 14.10
C LYS A 37 -13.13 -2.27 15.40
N THR A 38 -13.29 -3.59 15.31
CA THR A 38 -13.50 -4.47 16.47
C THR A 38 -12.36 -5.45 16.74
N ILE A 39 -11.36 -5.53 15.84
CA ILE A 39 -10.23 -6.47 15.97
C ILE A 39 -9.53 -6.34 17.32
N GLY A 40 -9.38 -7.46 18.04
CA GLY A 40 -8.63 -7.56 19.29
C GLY A 40 -7.12 -7.58 19.09
N GLU A 41 -6.37 -7.35 20.16
CA GLU A 41 -4.90 -7.33 20.09
C GLU A 41 -4.31 -8.69 19.67
N ASP A 42 -4.79 -9.76 20.27
CA ASP A 42 -4.28 -11.12 20.00
C ASP A 42 -4.63 -11.57 18.57
N GLU A 43 -5.85 -11.27 18.12
CA GLU A 43 -6.29 -11.53 16.75
C GLU A 43 -5.46 -10.76 15.72
N ARG A 44 -5.23 -9.47 15.98
CA ARG A 44 -4.37 -8.62 15.12
C ARG A 44 -2.96 -9.18 15.03
N LYS A 45 -2.34 -9.54 16.17
CA LYS A 45 -0.99 -10.10 16.19
C LYS A 45 -0.91 -11.42 15.45
N ALA A 46 -1.90 -12.31 15.62
CA ALA A 46 -1.97 -13.57 14.92
C ALA A 46 -2.11 -13.38 13.40
N LEU A 47 -2.98 -12.45 12.98
CA LEU A 47 -3.17 -12.09 11.59
C LEU A 47 -1.88 -11.57 10.95
N VAL A 48 -1.20 -10.63 11.60
CA VAL A 48 0.06 -10.05 11.14
C VAL A 48 1.16 -11.11 11.07
N HIS A 49 1.31 -11.92 12.10
CA HIS A 49 2.30 -13.00 12.11
C HIS A 49 2.10 -13.96 10.94
N THR A 50 0.87 -14.39 10.69
CA THR A 50 0.53 -15.26 9.57
C THR A 50 0.85 -14.61 8.24
N ALA A 51 0.42 -13.36 8.02
CA ALA A 51 0.66 -12.65 6.78
C ALA A 51 2.16 -12.43 6.51
N VAL A 52 2.92 -11.96 7.48
CA VAL A 52 4.37 -11.74 7.32
C VAL A 52 5.10 -13.05 7.08
N THR A 53 4.67 -14.14 7.73
CA THR A 53 5.28 -15.46 7.52
C THR A 53 5.06 -15.96 6.09
N GLU A 54 3.83 -15.90 5.59
CA GLU A 54 3.49 -16.32 4.23
C GLU A 54 4.25 -15.51 3.18
N VAL A 55 4.21 -14.16 3.28
CA VAL A 55 4.96 -13.30 2.36
C VAL A 55 6.46 -13.58 2.42
N THR A 56 7.01 -13.78 3.61
CA THR A 56 8.42 -14.10 3.80
C THR A 56 8.79 -15.46 3.15
N GLU A 57 7.89 -16.42 3.19
CA GLU A 57 8.07 -17.73 2.55
C GLU A 57 8.01 -17.64 1.02
N GLU A 58 7.14 -16.80 0.45
CA GLU A 58 7.04 -16.56 -0.98
C GLU A 58 8.30 -15.85 -1.54
N TYR A 59 8.87 -14.89 -0.81
CA TYR A 59 10.07 -14.15 -1.23
C TYR A 59 11.36 -14.98 -1.25
N GLY A 60 11.29 -16.23 -0.87
CA GLY A 60 12.38 -17.19 -1.00
C GLY A 60 12.81 -17.82 0.31
N ASN A 61 12.35 -19.03 0.48
CA ASN A 61 12.54 -19.92 1.62
C ASN A 61 13.99 -20.07 2.13
N THR A 62 14.98 -19.78 1.28
CA THR A 62 16.39 -19.98 1.60
C THR A 62 17.09 -18.71 2.04
N ILE A 63 16.74 -17.55 1.48
CA ILE A 63 17.47 -16.29 1.72
C ILE A 63 17.11 -15.71 3.09
N LEU A 64 15.83 -15.71 3.46
CA LEU A 64 15.37 -15.10 4.74
C LEU A 64 15.73 -15.94 5.97
N LYS A 65 15.90 -17.26 5.80
CA LYS A 65 16.34 -18.16 6.87
C LYS A 65 17.88 -18.34 6.91
N SER A 66 18.62 -17.80 5.94
CA SER A 66 20.05 -18.07 5.74
C SER A 66 20.98 -17.32 6.70
N SER A 67 20.52 -16.25 7.37
CA SER A 67 21.35 -15.48 8.30
C SER A 67 20.58 -14.89 9.47
N ALA A 68 21.27 -14.68 10.60
CA ALA A 68 20.71 -14.00 11.77
C ALA A 68 20.25 -12.57 11.44
N ARG A 69 20.90 -11.91 10.49
CA ARG A 69 20.52 -10.57 9.99
C ARG A 69 19.16 -10.60 9.29
N ASN A 70 18.96 -11.56 8.41
CA ASN A 70 17.70 -11.69 7.66
C ASN A 70 16.54 -12.08 8.59
N ALA A 71 16.76 -12.95 9.58
CA ALA A 71 15.80 -13.25 10.62
C ALA A 71 15.44 -12.00 11.48
N TYR A 72 16.42 -11.13 11.73
CA TYR A 72 16.17 -9.86 12.39
C TYR A 72 15.32 -8.92 11.52
N LEU A 73 15.57 -8.85 10.22
CA LEU A 73 14.81 -8.04 9.28
C LEU A 73 13.35 -8.50 9.17
N ALA A 74 13.10 -9.80 9.10
CA ALA A 74 11.75 -10.36 9.11
C ALA A 74 10.97 -9.94 10.38
N ARG A 75 11.60 -10.07 11.56
CA ARG A 75 11.00 -9.60 12.83
C ARG A 75 10.74 -8.10 12.84
N LYS A 76 11.62 -7.31 12.20
CA LYS A 76 11.44 -5.86 12.07
C LYS A 76 10.24 -5.55 11.18
N VAL A 77 10.07 -6.23 10.06
CA VAL A 77 8.90 -6.09 9.17
C VAL A 77 7.64 -6.44 9.95
N GLU A 78 7.61 -7.57 10.65
CA GLU A 78 6.47 -7.99 11.48
C GLU A 78 6.07 -6.91 12.49
N LYS A 79 7.04 -6.36 13.23
CA LYS A 79 6.79 -5.31 14.22
C LYS A 79 6.25 -4.02 13.60
N ILE A 80 6.77 -3.63 12.44
CA ILE A 80 6.31 -2.42 11.74
C ILE A 80 4.91 -2.66 11.20
N THR A 81 4.65 -3.81 10.60
CA THR A 81 3.33 -4.20 10.08
C THR A 81 2.29 -4.24 11.21
N ASP A 82 2.57 -4.86 12.35
CA ASP A 82 1.66 -4.87 13.50
C ASP A 82 1.31 -3.45 13.98
N ARG A 83 2.31 -2.59 14.08
CA ARG A 83 2.10 -1.20 14.49
C ARG A 83 1.27 -0.41 13.46
N THR A 84 1.48 -0.67 12.17
CA THR A 84 0.71 -0.04 11.08
C THR A 84 -0.74 -0.51 11.11
N ILE A 85 -0.99 -1.81 11.23
CA ILE A 85 -2.34 -2.38 11.32
C ILE A 85 -3.05 -1.88 12.57
N TRP A 86 -2.36 -1.79 13.72
CA TRP A 86 -2.92 -1.18 14.93
C TRP A 86 -3.35 0.28 14.70
N ALA A 87 -2.46 1.09 14.16
CA ALA A 87 -2.75 2.51 13.91
C ALA A 87 -3.92 2.70 12.93
N LEU A 88 -4.01 1.83 11.94
CA LEU A 88 -5.09 1.78 10.97
C LEU A 88 -6.42 1.41 11.66
N ALA A 89 -6.46 0.37 12.47
CA ALA A 89 -7.64 -0.01 13.22
C ALA A 89 -8.13 1.14 14.13
N GLU A 90 -7.20 1.80 14.85
CA GLU A 90 -7.52 2.96 15.67
C GLU A 90 -8.03 4.17 14.86
N GLN A 91 -7.53 4.35 13.64
CA GLN A 91 -8.00 5.39 12.74
C GLN A 91 -9.42 5.10 12.25
N LEU A 92 -9.72 3.86 11.88
CA LEU A 92 -11.04 3.44 11.40
C LEU A 92 -12.11 3.54 12.47
N LYS A 93 -11.76 3.31 13.75
CA LYS A 93 -12.68 3.50 14.89
C LYS A 93 -13.17 4.94 15.05
N LYS A 94 -12.42 5.93 14.55
CA LYS A 94 -12.68 7.36 14.74
C LYS A 94 -13.46 8.02 13.60
N GLY A 95 -13.83 7.28 12.56
CA GLY A 95 -14.49 7.87 11.40
C GLY A 95 -15.29 6.85 10.60
N ASP A 96 -15.93 7.35 9.55
CA ASP A 96 -16.84 6.58 8.71
C ASP A 96 -16.19 6.03 7.43
N PHE A 97 -14.92 6.34 7.23
CA PHE A 97 -14.17 5.78 6.11
C PHE A 97 -14.00 4.27 6.23
N THR A 98 -14.22 3.59 5.11
CA THR A 98 -14.06 2.14 4.97
C THR A 98 -12.99 1.83 3.93
N PRO A 99 -12.01 0.99 4.21
CA PRO A 99 -11.04 0.56 3.22
C PRO A 99 -11.71 -0.27 2.11
N VAL A 100 -11.52 0.13 0.86
CA VAL A 100 -12.11 -0.54 -0.30
C VAL A 100 -11.09 -1.14 -1.25
N GLY A 101 -9.84 -0.66 -1.22
CA GLY A 101 -8.78 -1.16 -2.07
C GLY A 101 -7.41 -1.07 -1.41
N PHE A 102 -6.60 -2.10 -1.67
CA PHE A 102 -5.19 -2.18 -1.27
C PHE A 102 -4.37 -2.59 -2.48
N GLU A 103 -3.14 -2.04 -2.60
CA GLU A 103 -2.25 -2.30 -3.72
C GLU A 103 -2.97 -2.18 -5.08
N VAL A 104 -3.86 -1.17 -5.18
CA VAL A 104 -4.70 -0.95 -6.35
C VAL A 104 -3.84 -0.45 -7.51
N SER A 105 -3.61 -1.33 -8.47
CA SER A 105 -2.86 -0.99 -9.67
C SER A 105 -3.72 -0.21 -10.65
N PHE A 106 -3.14 0.79 -11.27
CA PHE A 106 -3.73 1.50 -12.40
C PHE A 106 -2.72 1.63 -13.55
N SER A 107 -3.20 1.57 -14.77
CA SER A 107 -2.38 1.70 -15.96
C SER A 107 -3.18 2.28 -17.12
N ALA A 108 -2.50 2.66 -18.19
CA ALA A 108 -3.16 3.06 -19.43
C ALA A 108 -4.03 1.94 -20.04
N ALA A 109 -3.80 0.69 -19.68
CA ALA A 109 -4.62 -0.45 -20.11
C ALA A 109 -6.03 -0.42 -19.53
N ASP A 110 -6.21 0.23 -18.37
CA ASP A 110 -7.50 0.38 -17.70
C ASP A 110 -8.39 1.44 -18.35
N ASN A 111 -7.95 2.07 -19.45
CA ASN A 111 -8.62 3.16 -20.18
C ASN A 111 -8.97 4.38 -19.31
N LEU A 112 -8.23 4.64 -18.25
CA LEU A 112 -8.42 5.80 -17.39
C LEU A 112 -7.93 7.06 -18.12
N LYS A 113 -8.81 8.05 -18.29
CA LYS A 113 -8.46 9.32 -18.98
C LYS A 113 -7.38 10.09 -18.26
N ALA A 114 -7.45 10.10 -16.94
CA ALA A 114 -6.47 10.73 -16.05
C ALA A 114 -5.03 10.20 -16.22
N MET A 115 -4.89 8.99 -16.77
CA MET A 115 -3.59 8.38 -17.00
C MET A 115 -2.92 8.80 -18.30
N LYS A 116 -3.57 9.66 -19.10
CA LYS A 116 -3.06 10.15 -20.37
C LYS A 116 -2.83 11.65 -20.31
N ILE A 117 -1.58 12.07 -20.30
CA ILE A 117 -1.21 13.47 -20.44
C ILE A 117 -0.80 13.68 -21.89
N ALA A 118 -1.60 14.42 -22.65
CA ALA A 118 -1.24 14.77 -24.02
C ALA A 118 -0.07 15.75 -24.02
N LEU A 119 1.03 15.39 -24.64
CA LEU A 119 2.22 16.23 -24.81
C LEU A 119 2.16 17.01 -26.13
N SER A 120 1.56 16.39 -27.16
CA SER A 120 1.28 16.99 -28.48
C SER A 120 0.08 16.28 -29.11
N GLU A 121 -0.26 16.62 -30.37
CA GLU A 121 -1.32 15.93 -31.14
C GLU A 121 -0.99 14.43 -31.38
N GLU A 122 0.29 14.08 -31.43
CA GLU A 122 0.76 12.72 -31.72
C GLU A 122 1.38 12.02 -30.51
N GLU A 123 1.67 12.74 -29.43
CA GLU A 123 2.37 12.21 -28.26
C GLU A 123 1.53 12.29 -26.99
N ALA A 124 1.45 11.21 -26.24
CA ALA A 124 0.82 11.14 -24.94
C ALA A 124 1.67 10.42 -23.92
N LEU A 125 1.75 10.95 -22.70
CA LEU A 125 2.37 10.27 -21.58
C LEU A 125 1.33 9.35 -20.93
N HIS A 126 1.68 8.07 -20.81
CA HIS A 126 0.87 7.07 -20.12
C HIS A 126 1.42 6.84 -18.72
N LEU A 127 0.64 7.19 -17.72
CA LEU A 127 0.99 6.96 -16.32
C LEU A 127 0.54 5.58 -15.88
N ARG A 128 1.32 4.98 -15.01
CA ARG A 128 1.00 3.73 -14.30
C ARG A 128 1.49 3.83 -12.86
N GLY A 129 0.77 3.21 -11.96
CA GLY A 129 1.14 3.23 -10.57
C GLY A 129 0.36 2.20 -9.77
N ARG A 130 0.58 2.23 -8.47
CA ARG A 130 -0.10 1.37 -7.50
C ARG A 130 -0.41 2.21 -6.27
N ILE A 131 -1.68 2.29 -5.95
CA ILE A 131 -2.18 2.99 -4.76
C ILE A 131 -2.10 1.99 -3.61
N ASP A 132 -1.36 2.31 -2.56
CA ASP A 132 -1.18 1.40 -1.43
C ASP A 132 -2.50 1.11 -0.73
N ARG A 133 -3.33 2.13 -0.52
CA ARG A 133 -4.66 1.98 0.06
C ARG A 133 -5.61 3.08 -0.39
N MET A 134 -6.85 2.69 -0.64
CA MET A 134 -7.98 3.58 -0.91
C MET A 134 -9.11 3.31 0.09
N ASP A 135 -9.58 4.37 0.74
CA ASP A 135 -10.74 4.33 1.62
C ASP A 135 -11.86 5.20 1.04
N LEU A 136 -13.10 4.78 1.22
CA LEU A 136 -14.29 5.53 0.86
C LEU A 136 -15.15 5.84 2.08
N CYS A 137 -15.83 6.97 2.01
CA CYS A 137 -16.94 7.33 2.87
C CYS A 137 -18.02 7.95 1.99
N GLU A 138 -19.26 7.53 2.15
CA GLU A 138 -20.40 8.00 1.36
C GLU A 138 -21.41 8.68 2.27
N ASP A 139 -21.97 9.79 1.82
CA ASP A 139 -23.16 10.40 2.38
C ASP A 139 -24.27 10.46 1.30
N GLU A 140 -25.37 11.18 1.57
CA GLU A 140 -26.53 11.24 0.65
C GLU A 140 -26.22 11.98 -0.69
N GLU A 141 -25.15 12.77 -0.74
CA GLU A 141 -24.83 13.63 -1.87
C GLU A 141 -23.43 13.41 -2.45
N HIS A 142 -22.51 12.82 -1.66
CA HIS A 142 -21.09 12.78 -2.02
C HIS A 142 -20.43 11.44 -1.68
N VAL A 143 -19.43 11.11 -2.49
CA VAL A 143 -18.45 10.05 -2.21
C VAL A 143 -17.12 10.70 -1.90
N TYR A 144 -16.61 10.45 -0.71
CA TYR A 144 -15.29 10.94 -0.27
C TYR A 144 -14.25 9.85 -0.45
N VAL A 145 -13.19 10.18 -1.17
CA VAL A 145 -12.09 9.28 -1.44
C VAL A 145 -10.88 9.70 -0.60
N LYS A 146 -10.26 8.76 0.10
CA LYS A 146 -9.02 8.97 0.82
C LYS A 146 -7.95 8.00 0.31
N ILE A 147 -6.83 8.58 -0.15
CA ILE A 147 -5.66 7.83 -0.61
C ILE A 147 -4.61 7.85 0.50
N ILE A 148 -4.06 6.68 0.79
CA ILE A 148 -2.99 6.50 1.75
C ILE A 148 -1.83 5.80 1.06
N ASP A 149 -0.65 6.41 1.18
CA ASP A 149 0.62 5.89 0.69
C ASP A 149 1.53 5.64 1.90
N TYR A 150 1.96 4.39 2.07
CA TYR A 150 2.78 3.97 3.21
C TYR A 150 4.25 4.20 2.91
N LYS A 151 4.91 4.99 3.75
CA LYS A 151 6.34 5.27 3.62
C LYS A 151 7.13 4.63 4.77
N SER A 152 8.05 3.74 4.44
CA SER A 152 8.95 3.11 5.40
C SER A 152 10.14 3.99 5.81
N GLY A 153 10.29 5.17 5.18
CA GLY A 153 11.37 6.14 5.41
C GLY A 153 10.87 7.49 5.92
N GLY A 154 11.81 8.40 6.22
CA GLY A 154 11.54 9.75 6.69
C GLY A 154 11.14 10.71 5.57
N THR A 155 10.06 10.41 4.85
CA THR A 155 9.53 11.27 3.79
C THR A 155 8.49 12.22 4.41
N SER A 156 8.62 13.51 4.14
CA SER A 156 7.63 14.52 4.51
C SER A 156 6.91 15.03 3.26
N PHE A 157 5.62 15.34 3.39
CA PHE A 157 4.87 16.02 2.35
C PHE A 157 5.29 17.50 2.32
N ASP A 158 5.66 17.99 1.14
CA ASP A 158 6.10 19.37 0.92
C ASP A 158 5.26 20.00 -0.20
N LEU A 159 4.43 21.00 0.17
CA LEU A 159 3.60 21.74 -0.77
C LEU A 159 4.42 22.51 -1.81
N THR A 160 5.62 22.97 -1.46
CA THR A 160 6.50 23.66 -2.40
C THR A 160 7.03 22.67 -3.44
N ALA A 161 7.47 21.49 -3.00
CA ALA A 161 7.87 20.42 -3.91
C ALA A 161 6.72 19.98 -4.83
N LEU A 162 5.48 19.91 -4.31
CA LEU A 162 4.29 19.61 -5.11
C LEU A 162 4.07 20.69 -6.18
N TYR A 163 4.14 21.97 -5.80
CA TYR A 163 3.96 23.10 -6.73
C TYR A 163 4.97 23.07 -7.89
N TYR A 164 6.21 22.66 -7.62
CA TYR A 164 7.24 22.48 -8.65
C TYR A 164 7.21 21.11 -9.35
N GLY A 165 6.18 20.31 -9.15
CA GLY A 165 6.03 19.02 -9.83
C GLY A 165 6.93 17.88 -9.33
N LEU A 166 7.51 18.02 -8.12
CA LEU A 166 8.44 17.04 -7.55
C LEU A 166 7.75 15.96 -6.70
N GLN A 167 6.51 16.19 -6.28
CA GLN A 167 5.71 15.25 -5.47
C GLN A 167 4.32 15.02 -6.07
N LEU A 168 4.27 14.63 -7.35
CA LEU A 168 3.01 14.43 -8.08
C LEU A 168 2.29 13.11 -7.75
N GLN A 169 2.93 12.18 -7.06
CA GLN A 169 2.41 10.84 -6.84
C GLN A 169 1.00 10.84 -6.24
N LEU A 170 0.79 11.57 -5.14
CA LEU A 170 -0.53 11.64 -4.49
C LEU A 170 -1.60 12.29 -5.37
N VAL A 171 -1.26 13.31 -6.13
CA VAL A 171 -2.19 13.99 -7.05
C VAL A 171 -2.65 13.04 -8.15
N VAL A 172 -1.71 12.33 -8.77
CA VAL A 172 -1.99 11.32 -9.79
C VAL A 172 -2.86 10.19 -9.23
N TYR A 173 -2.58 9.76 -8.01
CA TYR A 173 -3.34 8.71 -7.34
C TYR A 173 -4.77 9.16 -7.00
N MET A 174 -4.96 10.40 -6.55
CA MET A 174 -6.28 10.95 -6.30
C MET A 174 -7.09 11.04 -7.58
N ASP A 175 -6.50 11.53 -8.65
CA ASP A 175 -7.15 11.66 -9.96
C ASP A 175 -7.56 10.28 -10.50
N ALA A 176 -6.67 9.30 -10.44
CA ALA A 176 -6.96 7.91 -10.80
C ALA A 176 -8.10 7.31 -9.97
N ALA A 177 -8.10 7.52 -8.66
CA ALA A 177 -9.11 6.98 -7.76
C ALA A 177 -10.50 7.61 -8.01
N MET A 178 -10.56 8.91 -8.25
CA MET A 178 -11.80 9.61 -8.59
C MET A 178 -12.39 9.06 -9.89
N GLU A 179 -11.57 8.88 -10.93
CA GLU A 179 -12.03 8.31 -12.20
C GLU A 179 -12.48 6.84 -12.08
N MET A 180 -11.87 6.06 -11.18
CA MET A 180 -12.32 4.70 -10.87
C MET A 180 -13.72 4.69 -10.25
N GLU A 181 -14.00 5.60 -9.32
CA GLU A 181 -15.31 5.68 -8.64
C GLU A 181 -16.41 6.23 -9.55
N GLU A 182 -16.12 7.21 -10.42
CA GLU A 182 -17.07 7.68 -11.43
C GLU A 182 -17.56 6.56 -12.38
N ARG A 183 -16.75 5.51 -12.59
CA ARG A 183 -17.11 4.36 -13.41
C ARG A 183 -17.90 3.28 -12.68
N ARG A 184 -17.94 3.31 -11.35
CA ARG A 184 -18.71 2.36 -10.55
C ARG A 184 -20.18 2.75 -10.43
N ASN A 185 -20.47 4.03 -10.60
CA ASN A 185 -21.81 4.63 -10.63
C ASN A 185 -22.34 4.73 -12.06
#